data_750bdcef8ab5eec1f5bb608ac7af3306
#
_entry.id   750bdcef8ab5eec1f5bb608ac7af3306
#
_cell.length_a   1.000
_cell.length_b   1.000
_cell.length_c   1.000
_cell.angle_alpha   90.00
_cell.angle_beta   90.00
_cell.angle_gamma   90.00
#
_symmetry.space_group_name_H-M   'P 1'
#
loop_
_entity.id
_entity.type
_entity.pdbx_description
1 polymer ?
#
loop_
_entity_poly.entity_id
_entity_poly.type
_entity_poly.pdbx_seq_one_letter_code
_entity_poly.pdbx_strand_id
1 'polypeptide(L)'
;SIFSKVFNSGKNLIAKYENMNKEIEVINNSVKDGESELFEITKEKLKIKRKMDSVSNDNLEKYNQLNREKELFLNKLEETKKKENQLADDIDQSIKSVFLNFSKIFYKYAYSFLGNDSNIRLELVGSGENTLFKFFLNNSARESEESLSESQRIFIDMAFRLATLEFFHKDTYFMSETPDSTLDYLFEENAVDTFNSYLESGNTLFLSANARNSSLVSSLIQKNSSIKIINLLDISRHANKQYKEIEELDIYKLLRR
;
A
#
# COMPACT_ATOMS: atom_id res chain seq x y z
N SER A 1 9.76 3.89 20.19
CA SER A 1 10.50 3.92 18.91
C SER A 1 9.52 4.03 17.76
N ILE A 2 9.77 4.95 16.84
CA ILE A 2 8.90 5.26 15.69
C ILE A 2 8.73 4.01 14.81
N PHE A 3 9.81 3.28 14.58
CA PHE A 3 9.81 2.03 13.81
C PHE A 3 8.83 0.99 14.36
N SER A 4 8.73 0.87 15.67
CA SER A 4 7.79 -0.03 16.35
C SER A 4 6.32 0.35 16.11
N LYS A 5 6.02 1.64 16.03
CA LYS A 5 4.65 2.12 15.73
C LYS A 5 4.26 1.86 14.26
N VAL A 6 5.20 2.08 13.31
CA VAL A 6 5.05 1.81 11.87
C VAL A 6 4.72 0.35 11.64
N PHE A 7 5.57 -0.50 12.16
CA PHE A 7 5.45 -1.94 12.02
C PHE A 7 4.15 -2.46 12.64
N ASN A 8 3.73 -1.90 13.79
CA ASN A 8 2.52 -2.32 14.47
C ASN A 8 1.23 -1.88 13.74
N SER A 9 1.21 -0.70 13.11
CA SER A 9 0.03 -0.27 12.33
C SER A 9 -0.12 -1.05 11.03
N GLY A 10 0.99 -1.33 10.33
CA GLY A 10 0.97 -2.23 9.18
C GLY A 10 0.52 -3.63 9.55
N LYS A 11 1.03 -4.18 10.65
CA LYS A 11 0.56 -5.47 11.20
C LYS A 11 -0.92 -5.47 11.55
N ASN A 12 -1.43 -4.39 12.13
CA ASN A 12 -2.85 -4.30 12.49
C ASN A 12 -3.76 -4.28 11.27
N LEU A 13 -3.36 -3.60 10.19
CA LEU A 13 -4.10 -3.60 8.91
C LEU A 13 -4.08 -4.98 8.25
N ILE A 14 -2.92 -5.62 8.18
CA ILE A 14 -2.78 -6.99 7.66
C ILE A 14 -3.62 -7.96 8.50
N ALA A 15 -3.54 -7.88 9.83
CA ALA A 15 -4.33 -8.74 10.71
C ALA A 15 -5.84 -8.51 10.56
N LYS A 16 -6.27 -7.26 10.33
CA LYS A 16 -7.68 -6.96 10.05
C LYS A 16 -8.12 -7.57 8.72
N TYR A 17 -7.32 -7.42 7.67
CA TYR A 17 -7.58 -8.00 6.35
C TYR A 17 -7.62 -9.54 6.41
N GLU A 18 -6.66 -10.18 7.10
CA GLU A 18 -6.64 -11.63 7.31
C GLU A 18 -7.85 -12.13 8.09
N ASN A 19 -8.31 -11.36 9.10
CA ASN A 19 -9.52 -11.71 9.85
C ASN A 19 -10.77 -11.60 8.98
N MET A 20 -10.90 -10.55 8.16
CA MET A 20 -12.02 -10.38 7.24
C MET A 20 -12.05 -11.50 6.18
N ASN A 21 -10.91 -11.91 5.65
CA ASN A 21 -10.83 -13.02 4.71
C ASN A 21 -11.22 -14.36 5.37
N LYS A 22 -10.83 -14.59 6.62
CA LYS A 22 -11.28 -15.76 7.39
C LYS A 22 -12.79 -15.75 7.61
N GLU A 23 -13.37 -14.59 7.90
CA GLU A 23 -14.83 -14.47 8.05
C GLU A 23 -15.55 -14.78 6.74
N ILE A 24 -15.05 -14.29 5.60
CA ILE A 24 -15.58 -14.61 4.26
C ILE A 24 -15.48 -16.11 3.98
N GLU A 25 -14.36 -16.74 4.30
CA GLU A 25 -14.18 -18.19 4.11
C GLU A 25 -15.18 -19.00 4.96
N VAL A 26 -15.36 -18.59 6.21
CA VAL A 26 -16.38 -19.22 7.12
C VAL A 26 -17.80 -19.05 6.55
N ILE A 27 -18.14 -17.85 6.06
CA ILE A 27 -19.45 -17.58 5.46
C ILE A 27 -19.64 -18.42 4.20
N ASN A 28 -18.65 -18.48 3.30
CA ASN A 28 -18.71 -19.29 2.09
C ASN A 28 -18.90 -20.78 2.38
N ASN A 29 -18.20 -21.30 3.36
CA ASN A 29 -18.37 -22.69 3.81
C ASN A 29 -19.78 -22.91 4.36
N SER A 30 -20.31 -21.98 5.16
CA SER A 30 -21.68 -22.06 5.69
C SER A 30 -22.74 -22.00 4.61
N VAL A 31 -22.55 -21.20 3.57
CA VAL A 31 -23.42 -21.15 2.37
C VAL A 31 -23.42 -22.49 1.66
N LYS A 32 -22.23 -23.05 1.41
CA LYS A 32 -22.08 -24.35 0.72
C LYS A 32 -22.70 -25.51 1.50
N ASP A 33 -22.54 -25.51 2.82
CA ASP A 33 -23.15 -26.50 3.72
C ASP A 33 -24.67 -26.35 3.68
N GLY A 34 -25.21 -25.12 3.77
CA GLY A 34 -26.64 -24.84 3.66
C GLY A 34 -27.26 -25.26 2.32
N GLU A 35 -26.54 -25.05 1.21
CA GLU A 35 -26.98 -25.52 -0.12
C GLU A 35 -27.04 -27.06 -0.20
N SER A 36 -26.05 -27.73 0.41
CA SER A 36 -26.02 -29.20 0.48
C SER A 36 -27.18 -29.77 1.32
N GLU A 37 -27.44 -29.18 2.48
CA GLU A 37 -28.56 -29.57 3.33
C GLU A 37 -29.90 -29.34 2.63
N LEU A 38 -30.06 -28.20 1.96
CA LEU A 38 -31.25 -27.90 1.17
C LEU A 38 -31.51 -28.93 0.06
N PHE A 39 -30.43 -29.36 -0.60
CA PHE A 39 -30.53 -30.40 -1.65
C PHE A 39 -31.02 -31.73 -1.06
N GLU A 40 -30.48 -32.19 0.06
CA GLU A 40 -30.90 -33.43 0.72
C GLU A 40 -32.34 -33.35 1.25
N ILE A 41 -32.74 -32.24 1.87
CA ILE A 41 -34.13 -32.00 2.30
C ILE A 41 -35.08 -32.04 1.09
N THR A 42 -34.71 -31.44 -0.02
CA THR A 42 -35.52 -31.43 -1.24
C THR A 42 -35.70 -32.84 -1.82
N LYS A 43 -34.66 -33.65 -1.82
CA LYS A 43 -34.65 -35.04 -2.26
C LYS A 43 -35.52 -35.92 -1.35
N GLU A 44 -35.44 -35.74 -0.04
CA GLU A 44 -36.26 -36.47 0.91
C GLU A 44 -37.76 -36.09 0.81
N LYS A 45 -38.05 -34.81 0.60
CA LYS A 45 -39.38 -34.29 0.30
C LYS A 45 -39.99 -34.95 -0.96
N LEU A 46 -39.20 -35.09 -2.02
CA LEU A 46 -39.66 -35.78 -3.25
C LEU A 46 -39.95 -37.26 -3.01
N LYS A 47 -39.14 -37.96 -2.19
CA LYS A 47 -39.41 -39.35 -1.81
C LYS A 47 -40.71 -39.49 -1.03
N ILE A 48 -40.95 -38.59 -0.06
CA ILE A 48 -42.16 -38.58 0.77
C ILE A 48 -43.38 -38.27 -0.12
N LYS A 49 -43.31 -37.31 -1.01
CA LYS A 49 -44.39 -36.97 -1.94
C LYS A 49 -44.79 -38.15 -2.81
N ARG A 50 -43.84 -38.94 -3.32
CA ARG A 50 -44.11 -40.16 -4.10
C ARG A 50 -44.79 -41.26 -3.25
N LYS A 51 -44.57 -41.29 -1.94
CA LYS A 51 -45.20 -42.23 -1.00
C LYS A 51 -46.57 -41.75 -0.50
N MET A 52 -46.88 -40.43 -0.60
CA MET A 52 -48.16 -39.86 -0.17
C MET A 52 -49.36 -40.30 -0.96
N ASP A 53 -49.17 -40.73 -2.22
CA ASP A 53 -50.26 -41.30 -3.03
C ASP A 53 -50.79 -42.61 -2.46
N SER A 54 -50.20 -43.16 -1.36
CA SER A 54 -50.61 -44.35 -0.64
C SER A 54 -50.81 -44.16 0.89
N VAL A 55 -51.12 -42.94 1.29
CA VAL A 55 -51.65 -42.39 2.57
C VAL A 55 -51.34 -43.04 3.91
N SER A 56 -50.61 -42.25 4.75
CA SER A 56 -50.88 -42.12 6.20
C SER A 56 -50.70 -40.68 6.66
N ASN A 57 -51.43 -40.21 7.69
CA ASN A 57 -51.36 -38.88 8.25
C ASN A 57 -49.93 -38.49 8.70
N ASP A 58 -49.12 -39.43 9.16
CA ASP A 58 -47.73 -39.25 9.57
C ASP A 58 -46.82 -38.75 8.45
N ASN A 59 -47.07 -39.18 7.21
CA ASN A 59 -46.33 -38.72 6.02
C ASN A 59 -46.63 -37.25 5.67
N LEU A 60 -47.87 -36.82 5.92
CA LEU A 60 -48.28 -35.44 5.70
C LEU A 60 -47.65 -34.48 6.73
N GLU A 61 -47.60 -34.88 7.98
CA GLU A 61 -46.92 -34.10 9.01
C GLU A 61 -45.43 -33.96 8.73
N LYS A 62 -44.75 -35.05 8.42
CA LYS A 62 -43.34 -35.04 8.05
C LYS A 62 -43.06 -34.19 6.80
N TYR A 63 -43.94 -34.24 5.80
CA TYR A 63 -43.86 -33.36 4.63
C TYR A 63 -43.96 -31.88 5.00
N ASN A 64 -44.89 -31.52 5.87
CA ASN A 64 -45.07 -30.15 6.36
C ASN A 64 -43.89 -29.67 7.15
N GLN A 65 -43.34 -30.56 8.01
CA GLN A 65 -42.11 -30.22 8.76
C GLN A 65 -40.92 -29.94 7.84
N LEU A 66 -40.66 -30.81 6.87
CA LEU A 66 -39.57 -30.62 5.91
C LEU A 66 -39.74 -29.35 5.07
N ASN A 67 -40.98 -28.97 4.75
CA ASN A 67 -41.25 -27.70 4.09
C ASN A 67 -40.86 -26.50 4.95
N ARG A 68 -41.20 -26.52 6.25
CA ARG A 68 -40.81 -25.44 7.18
C ARG A 68 -39.30 -25.37 7.32
N GLU A 69 -38.63 -26.48 7.47
CA GLU A 69 -37.15 -26.53 7.54
C GLU A 69 -36.52 -25.97 6.26
N LYS A 70 -37.03 -26.38 5.10
CA LYS A 70 -36.58 -25.83 3.81
C LYS A 70 -36.71 -24.30 3.75
N GLU A 71 -37.85 -23.75 4.15
CA GLU A 71 -38.04 -22.28 4.16
C GLU A 71 -37.09 -21.59 5.13
N LEU A 72 -36.86 -22.17 6.30
CA LEU A 72 -35.89 -21.65 7.26
C LEU A 72 -34.46 -21.63 6.70
N PHE A 73 -34.04 -22.70 6.01
CA PHE A 73 -32.73 -22.76 5.36
C PHE A 73 -32.61 -21.77 4.20
N LEU A 74 -33.65 -21.62 3.38
CA LEU A 74 -33.66 -20.62 2.31
C LEU A 74 -33.50 -19.19 2.85
N ASN A 75 -34.21 -18.86 3.91
CA ASN A 75 -34.11 -17.55 4.55
C ASN A 75 -32.71 -17.32 5.11
N LYS A 76 -32.14 -18.30 5.81
CA LYS A 76 -30.76 -18.21 6.31
C LYS A 76 -29.73 -18.04 5.19
N LEU A 77 -29.90 -18.79 4.10
CA LEU A 77 -29.04 -18.68 2.91
C LEU A 77 -29.08 -17.26 2.33
N GLU A 78 -30.30 -16.72 2.16
CA GLU A 78 -30.46 -15.35 1.63
C GLU A 78 -29.85 -14.29 2.56
N GLU A 79 -30.04 -14.41 3.88
CA GLU A 79 -29.41 -13.51 4.85
C GLU A 79 -27.88 -13.61 4.82
N THR A 80 -27.34 -14.81 4.67
CA THR A 80 -25.90 -15.04 4.62
C THR A 80 -25.32 -14.44 3.34
N LYS A 81 -25.96 -14.64 2.18
CA LYS A 81 -25.56 -14.02 0.91
C LYS A 81 -25.63 -12.48 0.95
N LYS A 82 -26.61 -11.92 1.64
CA LYS A 82 -26.67 -10.45 1.86
C LYS A 82 -25.48 -9.94 2.68
N LYS A 83 -25.13 -10.65 3.76
CA LYS A 83 -23.96 -10.30 4.59
C LYS A 83 -22.64 -10.41 3.81
N GLU A 84 -22.48 -11.46 3.02
CA GLU A 84 -21.32 -11.64 2.15
C GLU A 84 -21.14 -10.46 1.18
N ASN A 85 -22.22 -10.11 0.46
CA ASN A 85 -22.20 -8.97 -0.47
C ASN A 85 -21.89 -7.65 0.24
N GLN A 86 -22.50 -7.43 1.40
CA GLN A 86 -22.24 -6.21 2.19
C GLN A 86 -20.79 -6.14 2.64
N LEU A 87 -20.21 -7.25 3.09
CA LEU A 87 -18.82 -7.31 3.53
C LEU A 87 -17.85 -7.06 2.35
N ALA A 88 -18.16 -7.62 1.17
CA ALA A 88 -17.40 -7.37 -0.05
C ALA A 88 -17.43 -5.88 -0.45
N ASP A 89 -18.60 -5.24 -0.40
CA ASP A 89 -18.77 -3.82 -0.68
C ASP A 89 -18.00 -2.96 0.34
N ASP A 90 -18.04 -3.30 1.62
CA ASP A 90 -17.32 -2.58 2.68
C ASP A 90 -15.79 -2.67 2.50
N ILE A 91 -15.28 -3.83 2.07
CA ILE A 91 -13.88 -4.04 1.72
C ILE A 91 -13.50 -3.15 0.54
N ASP A 92 -14.26 -3.20 -0.56
CA ASP A 92 -13.98 -2.41 -1.75
C ASP A 92 -14.00 -0.90 -1.46
N GLN A 93 -14.94 -0.43 -0.65
CA GLN A 93 -14.99 0.95 -0.22
C GLN A 93 -13.78 1.34 0.64
N SER A 94 -13.36 0.46 1.54
CA SER A 94 -12.18 0.66 2.39
C SER A 94 -10.90 0.75 1.55
N ILE A 95 -10.72 -0.15 0.58
CA ILE A 95 -9.58 -0.14 -0.35
C ILE A 95 -9.57 1.17 -1.15
N LYS A 96 -10.71 1.58 -1.71
CA LYS A 96 -10.83 2.83 -2.48
C LYS A 96 -10.51 4.06 -1.62
N SER A 97 -10.97 4.09 -0.38
CA SER A 97 -10.70 5.20 0.55
C SER A 97 -9.21 5.30 0.89
N VAL A 98 -8.58 4.17 1.22
CA VAL A 98 -7.13 4.08 1.48
C VAL A 98 -6.34 4.52 0.25
N PHE A 99 -6.70 4.01 -0.92
CA PHE A 99 -6.07 4.38 -2.19
C PHE A 99 -6.15 5.88 -2.49
N LEU A 100 -7.32 6.48 -2.35
CA LEU A 100 -7.51 7.91 -2.60
C LEU A 100 -6.66 8.78 -1.66
N ASN A 101 -6.57 8.41 -0.40
CA ASN A 101 -5.77 9.16 0.57
C ASN A 101 -4.26 8.97 0.32
N PHE A 102 -3.82 7.75 0.04
CA PHE A 102 -2.45 7.47 -0.33
C PHE A 102 -2.05 8.19 -1.61
N SER A 103 -2.89 8.13 -2.65
CA SER A 103 -2.60 8.75 -3.94
C SER A 103 -2.36 10.25 -3.84
N LYS A 104 -3.08 10.97 -2.96
CA LYS A 104 -2.85 12.41 -2.73
C LYS A 104 -1.44 12.69 -2.23
N ILE A 105 -0.95 11.88 -1.29
CA ILE A 105 0.39 12.03 -0.73
C ILE A 105 1.44 11.61 -1.77
N PHE A 106 1.19 10.51 -2.48
CA PHE A 106 2.06 10.06 -3.56
C PHE A 106 2.21 11.14 -4.65
N TYR A 107 1.10 11.73 -5.11
CA TYR A 107 1.14 12.80 -6.11
C TYR A 107 1.92 14.02 -5.64
N LYS A 108 1.80 14.42 -4.38
CA LYS A 108 2.60 15.49 -3.79
C LYS A 108 4.08 15.29 -4.05
N TYR A 109 4.61 14.10 -3.76
CA TYR A 109 6.02 13.78 -3.95
C TYR A 109 6.37 13.50 -5.42
N ALA A 110 5.54 12.77 -6.13
CA ALA A 110 5.81 12.42 -7.52
C ALA A 110 5.86 13.65 -8.44
N TYR A 111 4.94 14.60 -8.27
CA TYR A 111 4.97 15.88 -9.00
C TYR A 111 6.13 16.77 -8.56
N SER A 112 6.51 16.74 -7.29
CA SER A 112 7.67 17.49 -6.81
C SER A 112 8.97 16.99 -7.46
N PHE A 113 9.15 15.68 -7.62
CA PHE A 113 10.32 15.10 -8.28
C PHE A 113 10.31 15.27 -9.81
N LEU A 114 9.19 14.96 -10.46
CA LEU A 114 9.12 14.85 -11.92
C LEU A 114 8.68 16.14 -12.60
N GLY A 115 8.26 17.14 -11.82
CA GLY A 115 7.72 18.40 -12.32
C GLY A 115 6.21 18.33 -12.59
N ASN A 116 5.56 19.51 -12.52
CA ASN A 116 4.10 19.63 -12.67
C ASN A 116 3.60 19.31 -14.08
N ASP A 117 4.46 19.38 -15.09
CA ASP A 117 4.13 19.04 -16.49
C ASP A 117 4.04 17.52 -16.71
N SER A 118 4.52 16.73 -15.78
CA SER A 118 4.41 15.27 -15.81
C SER A 118 2.97 14.87 -15.52
N ASN A 119 2.30 14.27 -16.50
CA ASN A 119 0.94 13.75 -16.28
C ASN A 119 1.03 12.40 -15.57
N ILE A 120 0.96 12.44 -14.22
CA ILE A 120 1.07 11.26 -13.35
C ILE A 120 -0.31 10.85 -12.90
N ARG A 121 -0.63 9.55 -13.04
CA ARG A 121 -1.90 8.98 -12.61
C ARG A 121 -1.71 7.59 -12.05
N LEU A 122 -2.31 7.33 -10.90
CA LEU A 122 -2.52 6.00 -10.35
C LEU A 122 -3.96 5.59 -10.56
N GLU A 123 -4.18 4.37 -10.96
CA GLU A 123 -5.51 3.76 -11.06
C GLU A 123 -5.57 2.48 -10.24
N LEU A 124 -6.70 2.29 -9.59
CA LEU A 124 -7.04 1.04 -8.94
C LEU A 124 -7.87 0.21 -9.93
N VAL A 125 -7.39 -0.98 -10.28
CA VAL A 125 -8.04 -1.86 -11.26
C VAL A 125 -8.31 -3.20 -10.60
N GLY A 126 -9.49 -3.75 -10.85
CA GLY A 126 -9.94 -5.00 -10.22
C GLY A 126 -10.78 -4.76 -8.98
N SER A 127 -11.08 -5.83 -8.27
CA SER A 127 -11.84 -5.81 -7.01
C SER A 127 -11.36 -6.92 -6.09
N GLY A 128 -11.54 -6.72 -4.79
CA GLY A 128 -11.14 -7.66 -3.75
C GLY A 128 -9.66 -8.04 -3.83
N GLU A 129 -9.36 -9.34 -3.80
CA GLU A 129 -8.00 -9.87 -3.82
C GLU A 129 -7.24 -9.63 -5.15
N ASN A 130 -7.96 -9.36 -6.23
CA ASN A 130 -7.39 -9.09 -7.55
C ASN A 130 -7.21 -7.57 -7.81
N THR A 131 -7.21 -6.76 -6.77
CA THR A 131 -7.00 -5.33 -6.89
C THR A 131 -5.53 -5.04 -7.17
N LEU A 132 -5.26 -4.34 -8.26
CA LEU A 132 -3.93 -3.95 -8.73
C LEU A 132 -3.84 -2.44 -8.90
N PHE A 133 -2.64 -1.91 -8.69
CA PHE A 133 -2.32 -0.52 -9.05
C PHE A 133 -1.78 -0.46 -10.47
N LYS A 134 -2.32 0.46 -11.27
CA LYS A 134 -1.73 0.82 -12.56
C LYS A 134 -1.15 2.22 -12.47
N PHE A 135 0.09 2.36 -12.89
CA PHE A 135 0.79 3.62 -12.94
C PHE A 135 0.84 4.16 -14.38
N PHE A 136 0.50 5.43 -14.54
CA PHE A 136 0.56 6.13 -15.83
C PHE A 136 1.49 7.33 -15.70
N LEU A 137 2.31 7.51 -16.72
CA LEU A 137 3.14 8.69 -16.91
C LEU A 137 2.96 9.20 -18.32
N ASN A 138 2.63 10.49 -18.47
CA ASN A 138 2.36 11.13 -19.77
C ASN A 138 1.29 10.37 -20.59
N ASN A 139 0.18 10.00 -19.92
CA ASN A 139 -0.95 9.26 -20.48
C ASN A 139 -0.64 7.83 -20.98
N SER A 140 0.56 7.32 -20.74
CA SER A 140 0.95 5.96 -21.08
C SER A 140 1.02 5.10 -19.83
N ALA A 141 0.35 3.94 -19.84
CA ALA A 141 0.49 2.95 -18.78
C ALA A 141 1.94 2.44 -18.73
N ARG A 142 2.49 2.33 -17.53
CA ARG A 142 3.82 1.81 -17.27
C ARG A 142 3.67 0.45 -16.59
N GLU A 143 3.69 -0.60 -17.39
CA GLU A 143 3.44 -1.97 -16.93
C GLU A 143 4.70 -2.66 -16.40
N SER A 144 5.89 -2.13 -16.74
CA SER A 144 7.17 -2.62 -16.24
C SER A 144 8.13 -1.46 -15.95
N GLU A 145 9.11 -1.71 -15.10
CA GLU A 145 10.18 -0.77 -14.79
C GLU A 145 10.99 -0.36 -16.03
N GLU A 146 11.11 -1.25 -17.01
CA GLU A 146 11.83 -1.02 -18.27
C GLU A 146 11.17 0.06 -19.16
N SER A 147 9.90 0.35 -18.90
CA SER A 147 9.15 1.40 -19.60
C SER A 147 9.45 2.83 -19.10
N LEU A 148 10.29 2.96 -18.08
CA LEU A 148 10.72 4.21 -17.45
C LEU A 148 12.20 4.45 -17.69
N SER A 149 12.61 5.72 -17.80
CA SER A 149 14.03 6.05 -17.68
C SER A 149 14.54 5.75 -16.29
N GLU A 150 15.85 5.60 -16.13
CA GLU A 150 16.46 5.28 -14.83
C GLU A 150 16.11 6.34 -13.77
N SER A 151 16.23 7.62 -14.11
CA SER A 151 15.87 8.72 -13.21
C SER A 151 14.39 8.70 -12.86
N GLN A 152 13.49 8.47 -13.82
CA GLN A 152 12.04 8.37 -13.57
C GLN A 152 11.71 7.23 -12.60
N ARG A 153 12.35 6.07 -12.78
CA ARG A 153 12.17 4.91 -11.89
C ARG A 153 12.57 5.23 -10.47
N ILE A 154 13.74 5.86 -10.29
CA ILE A 154 14.24 6.25 -8.96
C ILE A 154 13.30 7.26 -8.30
N PHE A 155 12.85 8.28 -9.01
CA PHE A 155 11.96 9.29 -8.46
C PHE A 155 10.58 8.75 -8.08
N ILE A 156 10.04 7.85 -8.90
CA ILE A 156 8.77 7.19 -8.60
C ILE A 156 8.90 6.29 -7.37
N ASP A 157 9.99 5.52 -7.27
CA ASP A 157 10.28 4.69 -6.10
C ASP A 157 10.45 5.55 -4.84
N MET A 158 11.21 6.64 -4.91
CA MET A 158 11.36 7.58 -3.80
C MET A 158 10.02 8.21 -3.41
N ALA A 159 9.24 8.70 -4.37
CA ALA A 159 7.94 9.29 -4.12
C ALA A 159 7.00 8.30 -3.43
N PHE A 160 7.01 7.04 -3.88
CA PHE A 160 6.22 5.98 -3.28
C PHE A 160 6.64 5.68 -1.84
N ARG A 161 7.95 5.61 -1.58
CA ARG A 161 8.50 5.37 -0.22
C ARG A 161 8.18 6.53 0.71
N LEU A 162 8.40 7.78 0.30
CA LEU A 162 8.06 8.96 1.09
C LEU A 162 6.56 9.04 1.39
N ALA A 163 5.72 8.77 0.37
CA ALA A 163 4.28 8.72 0.54
C ALA A 163 3.84 7.61 1.51
N THR A 164 4.45 6.44 1.43
CA THR A 164 4.16 5.31 2.33
C THR A 164 4.50 5.67 3.77
N LEU A 165 5.65 6.27 3.97
CA LEU A 165 6.07 6.71 5.30
C LEU A 165 5.12 7.77 5.86
N GLU A 166 4.80 8.82 5.11
CA GLU A 166 3.90 9.90 5.55
C GLU A 166 2.46 9.38 5.74
N PHE A 167 2.00 8.45 4.90
CA PHE A 167 0.66 7.87 5.00
C PHE A 167 0.44 7.06 6.28
N PHE A 168 1.42 6.21 6.62
CA PHE A 168 1.32 5.33 7.78
C PHE A 168 1.76 6.00 9.08
N HIS A 169 2.54 7.10 9.01
CA HIS A 169 3.15 7.69 10.19
C HIS A 169 3.37 9.20 10.06
N LYS A 170 3.11 9.88 11.17
CA LYS A 170 3.65 11.22 11.42
C LYS A 170 5.04 11.07 12.06
N ASP A 171 5.95 12.00 11.81
CA ASP A 171 7.31 12.03 12.36
C ASP A 171 8.15 10.81 11.98
N THR A 172 8.23 10.54 10.67
CA THR A 172 8.98 9.41 10.12
C THR A 172 10.41 9.80 9.77
N TYR A 173 11.23 8.77 9.54
CA TYR A 173 12.54 8.98 8.93
C TYR A 173 12.65 8.20 7.62
N PHE A 174 13.31 8.82 6.65
CA PHE A 174 13.71 8.20 5.40
C PHE A 174 15.23 8.11 5.34
N MET A 175 15.75 6.97 4.91
CA MET A 175 17.18 6.77 4.74
C MET A 175 17.45 6.37 3.29
N SER A 176 18.37 7.09 2.63
CA SER A 176 18.81 6.78 1.27
C SER A 176 20.32 6.84 1.17
N GLU A 177 20.89 5.86 0.46
CA GLU A 177 22.31 5.81 0.15
C GLU A 177 22.55 6.35 -1.25
N THR A 178 23.45 7.31 -1.36
CA THR A 178 23.88 7.93 -2.63
C THR A 178 22.75 8.24 -3.63
N PRO A 179 21.71 8.98 -3.21
CA PRO A 179 20.59 9.28 -4.10
C PRO A 179 21.01 10.14 -5.31
N ASP A 180 22.16 10.78 -5.21
CA ASP A 180 22.78 11.63 -6.22
C ASP A 180 23.57 10.88 -7.31
N SER A 181 23.86 9.59 -7.11
CA SER A 181 24.70 8.82 -8.04
C SER A 181 24.05 8.59 -9.41
N THR A 182 22.73 8.69 -9.48
CA THR A 182 21.89 8.42 -10.65
C THR A 182 20.95 9.58 -10.99
N LEU A 183 21.01 10.69 -10.24
CA LEU A 183 20.22 11.88 -10.50
C LEU A 183 20.71 12.57 -11.76
N ASP A 184 19.80 12.74 -12.73
CA ASP A 184 20.03 13.64 -13.85
C ASP A 184 20.05 15.08 -13.31
N TYR A 185 21.05 15.86 -13.69
CA TYR A 185 21.22 17.26 -13.31
C TYR A 185 19.94 18.11 -13.49
N LEU A 186 19.14 17.77 -14.50
CA LEU A 186 17.87 18.46 -14.78
C LEU A 186 16.84 18.34 -13.65
N PHE A 187 16.93 17.31 -12.82
CA PHE A 187 15.97 17.04 -11.74
C PHE A 187 16.53 17.31 -10.34
N GLU A 188 17.76 17.80 -10.24
CA GLU A 188 18.41 18.02 -8.96
C GLU A 188 17.64 19.02 -8.09
N GLU A 189 17.22 20.15 -8.67
CA GLU A 189 16.44 21.17 -7.96
C GLU A 189 15.13 20.61 -7.43
N ASN A 190 14.44 19.82 -8.24
CA ASN A 190 13.21 19.13 -7.82
C ASN A 190 13.45 18.15 -6.67
N ALA A 191 14.56 17.43 -6.69
CA ALA A 191 14.92 16.52 -5.60
C ALA A 191 15.21 17.28 -4.30
N VAL A 192 15.96 18.39 -4.38
CA VAL A 192 16.23 19.28 -3.25
C VAL A 192 14.93 19.81 -2.65
N ASP A 193 13.99 20.26 -3.49
CA ASP A 193 12.71 20.80 -3.05
C ASP A 193 11.85 19.73 -2.38
N THR A 194 11.84 18.53 -2.95
CA THR A 194 11.08 17.41 -2.39
C THR A 194 11.61 17.00 -1.03
N PHE A 195 12.93 16.85 -0.89
CA PHE A 195 13.54 16.49 0.39
C PHE A 195 13.35 17.58 1.44
N ASN A 196 13.44 18.84 1.03
CA ASN A 196 13.19 19.94 1.95
C ASN A 196 11.73 19.98 2.41
N SER A 197 10.77 19.78 1.50
CA SER A 197 9.34 19.67 1.84
C SER A 197 9.05 18.49 2.78
N TYR A 198 9.77 17.39 2.64
CA TYR A 198 9.65 16.23 3.54
C TYR A 198 10.15 16.58 4.96
N LEU A 199 11.27 17.31 5.06
CA LEU A 199 11.80 17.79 6.33
C LEU A 199 10.87 18.81 7.00
N GLU A 200 10.32 19.77 6.23
CA GLU A 200 9.38 20.79 6.72
C GLU A 200 8.07 20.18 7.25
N SER A 201 7.70 19.00 6.77
CA SER A 201 6.57 18.23 7.30
C SER A 201 6.84 17.55 8.65
N GLY A 202 7.98 17.84 9.31
CA GLY A 202 8.37 17.30 10.61
C GLY A 202 9.05 15.92 10.55
N ASN A 203 9.38 15.45 9.35
CA ASN A 203 10.03 14.16 9.16
C ASN A 203 11.56 14.28 9.25
N THR A 204 12.24 13.15 9.37
CA THR A 204 13.71 13.08 9.43
C THR A 204 14.25 12.40 8.17
N LEU A 205 15.31 12.99 7.59
CA LEU A 205 16.00 12.50 6.41
C LEU A 205 17.45 12.18 6.73
N PHE A 206 17.89 10.97 6.39
CA PHE A 206 19.27 10.55 6.41
C PHE A 206 19.75 10.27 4.99
N LEU A 207 20.64 11.09 4.49
CA LEU A 207 21.26 10.89 3.18
C LEU A 207 22.73 10.59 3.34
N SER A 208 23.18 9.52 2.72
CA SER A 208 24.59 9.26 2.48
C SER A 208 24.95 9.76 1.09
N ALA A 209 25.96 10.56 0.94
CA ALA A 209 26.34 11.14 -0.34
C ALA A 209 27.86 11.18 -0.52
N ASN A 210 28.32 11.13 -1.78
CA ASN A 210 29.73 11.28 -2.08
C ASN A 210 30.09 12.77 -2.13
N ALA A 211 30.88 13.24 -1.16
CA ALA A 211 31.28 14.64 -1.04
C ALA A 211 31.99 15.22 -2.29
N ARG A 212 32.56 14.38 -3.17
CA ARG A 212 33.26 14.86 -4.37
C ARG A 212 32.35 15.27 -5.49
N ASN A 213 31.18 14.64 -5.62
CA ASN A 213 30.34 14.75 -6.82
C ASN A 213 28.89 15.15 -6.51
N SER A 214 28.57 15.46 -5.26
CA SER A 214 27.21 15.73 -4.87
C SER A 214 26.88 17.20 -4.86
N SER A 215 26.35 17.70 -5.96
CA SER A 215 25.68 19.01 -6.02
C SER A 215 24.41 19.03 -5.17
N LEU A 216 23.69 17.91 -5.08
CA LEU A 216 22.50 17.74 -4.25
C LEU A 216 22.75 18.11 -2.78
N VAL A 217 23.87 17.64 -2.20
CA VAL A 217 24.21 17.94 -0.78
C VAL A 217 24.46 19.43 -0.60
N SER A 218 25.24 20.07 -1.49
CA SER A 218 25.50 21.51 -1.42
C SER A 218 24.24 22.34 -1.56
N SER A 219 23.35 21.97 -2.47
CA SER A 219 22.06 22.64 -2.71
C SER A 219 21.11 22.47 -1.50
N LEU A 220 21.05 21.28 -0.91
CA LEU A 220 20.27 21.04 0.32
C LEU A 220 20.77 21.88 1.50
N ILE A 221 22.10 21.96 1.71
CA ILE A 221 22.68 22.75 2.79
C ILE A 221 22.40 24.24 2.61
N GLN A 222 22.52 24.75 1.37
CA GLN A 222 22.22 26.14 1.06
C GLN A 222 20.74 26.48 1.32
N LYS A 223 19.83 25.55 1.02
CA LYS A 223 18.39 25.75 1.18
C LYS A 223 17.91 25.59 2.62
N ASN A 224 18.58 24.74 3.40
CA ASN A 224 18.19 24.44 4.77
C ASN A 224 19.40 24.42 5.71
N SER A 225 19.57 25.51 6.44
CA SER A 225 20.71 25.69 7.38
C SER A 225 20.62 24.80 8.63
N SER A 226 19.51 24.11 8.86
CA SER A 226 19.34 23.22 10.02
C SER A 226 19.87 21.80 9.76
N ILE A 227 20.33 21.50 8.55
CA ILE A 227 20.88 20.21 8.19
C ILE A 227 22.16 19.94 9.00
N LYS A 228 22.15 18.81 9.70
CA LYS A 228 23.33 18.33 10.43
C LYS A 228 24.15 17.41 9.53
N ILE A 229 25.42 17.78 9.37
CA ILE A 229 26.35 17.01 8.55
C ILE A 229 27.20 16.14 9.45
N ILE A 230 27.32 14.87 9.08
CA ILE A 230 28.22 13.92 9.72
C ILE A 230 29.28 13.51 8.69
N ASN A 231 30.50 13.95 8.88
CA ASN A 231 31.59 13.56 8.02
C ASN A 231 32.15 12.20 8.50
N LEU A 232 31.94 11.18 7.70
CA LEU A 232 32.40 9.83 8.04
C LEU A 232 33.92 9.72 8.09
N LEU A 233 34.67 10.59 7.41
CA LEU A 233 36.11 10.64 7.47
C LEU A 233 36.64 11.10 8.84
N ASP A 234 35.89 11.95 9.53
CA ASP A 234 36.26 12.40 10.90
C ASP A 234 36.13 11.26 11.93
N ILE A 235 35.30 10.25 11.60
CA ILE A 235 35.03 9.09 12.45
C ILE A 235 35.96 7.91 12.09
N SER A 236 36.46 7.88 10.86
CA SER A 236 37.29 6.77 10.35
C SER A 236 38.73 6.92 10.74
N ARG A 237 39.28 5.97 11.49
CA ARG A 237 40.72 5.89 11.84
C ARG A 237 41.64 5.68 10.64
N HIS A 238 41.12 5.32 9.46
CA HIS A 238 41.89 5.02 8.24
C HIS A 238 42.03 6.20 7.27
N ALA A 239 41.38 7.33 7.53
CA ALA A 239 41.26 8.45 6.59
C ALA A 239 42.47 9.38 6.51
N ASN A 240 43.49 9.21 7.38
CA ASN A 240 44.58 10.19 7.59
C ASN A 240 45.43 10.52 6.35
N LYS A 241 45.45 9.75 5.27
CA LYS A 241 46.21 10.06 4.06
C LYS A 241 45.44 10.80 2.97
N GLN A 242 44.12 10.54 2.85
CA GLN A 242 43.27 11.19 1.84
C GLN A 242 42.61 12.49 2.34
N TYR A 243 42.74 12.79 3.60
CA TYR A 243 42.09 13.92 4.26
C TYR A 243 42.49 15.29 3.68
N LYS A 244 43.77 15.48 3.35
CA LYS A 244 44.29 16.74 2.81
C LYS A 244 43.75 17.08 1.44
N GLU A 245 43.53 16.06 0.57
CA GLU A 245 42.98 16.27 -0.75
C GLU A 245 41.46 16.60 -0.72
N ILE A 246 40.76 16.15 0.32
CA ILE A 246 39.33 16.42 0.50
C ILE A 246 39.09 17.79 1.13
N GLU A 247 39.97 18.27 1.99
CA GLU A 247 39.91 19.62 2.60
C GLU A 247 39.96 20.75 1.57
N GLU A 248 40.51 20.49 0.37
CA GLU A 248 40.60 21.45 -0.71
C GLU A 248 39.32 21.58 -1.55
N LEU A 249 38.37 20.66 -1.39
CA LEU A 249 37.11 20.71 -2.12
C LEU A 249 36.19 21.81 -1.56
N ASP A 250 35.60 22.61 -2.44
CA ASP A 250 34.71 23.72 -2.05
C ASP A 250 33.51 23.24 -1.20
N ILE A 251 33.00 22.03 -1.48
CA ILE A 251 31.93 21.42 -0.68
C ILE A 251 32.37 21.22 0.78
N TYR A 252 33.63 20.82 1.02
CA TYR A 252 34.17 20.61 2.37
C TYR A 252 34.26 21.90 3.16
N LYS A 253 34.50 23.02 2.51
CA LYS A 253 34.49 24.36 3.12
C LYS A 253 33.09 24.79 3.52
N LEU A 254 32.06 24.37 2.77
CA LEU A 254 30.65 24.57 3.12
C LEU A 254 30.23 23.73 4.32
N LEU A 255 30.80 22.53 4.46
CA LEU A 255 30.47 21.57 5.53
C LEU A 255 31.02 21.99 6.91
N ARG A 256 32.01 22.89 6.96
CA ARG A 256 32.64 23.38 8.20
C ARG A 256 32.06 24.70 8.77
N ARG A 257 31.05 25.26 8.12
CA ARG A 257 30.32 26.43 8.62
C ARG A 257 29.13 25.99 9.47
#